data_8f24e36a087c9923b0c83f2057e40317
#
_entry.id   8f24e36a087c9923b0c83f2057e40317
#
_cell.length_a   1.000
_cell.length_b   1.000
_cell.length_c   1.000
_cell.angle_alpha   90.00
_cell.angle_beta   90.00
_cell.angle_gamma   90.00
#
_symmetry.space_group_name_H-M   'P 1'
#
loop_
_entity.id
_entity.type
_entity.pdbx_description
1 polymer ?
#
loop_
_entity_poly.entity_id
_entity_poly.type
_entity_poly.pdbx_seq_one_letter_code
_entity_poly.pdbx_strand_id
1 'polypeptide(L)'
;LEDPRFNAGEKTLLLLFEEGEEEYDLSTYPSQNVYIEVLDQQTVTTKELLALQKKYKAERVVAELNGMQQVGDLYMRFPENWAIAQEIMFADSTTIMAFNANMRNLVMDKLVGAQMVVFNRLEKGQDVMPFHKLARAASRKIDILYDYTDGTTEFDQIQDPLPFDINAPIVEIKD
;
A
#
# COMPACT_ATOMS: atom_id res chain seq x y z
N LEU A 1 12.08 -5.10 5.66
CA LEU A 1 13.52 -4.81 5.56
C LEU A 1 14.37 -5.72 6.45
N GLU A 2 13.81 -6.25 7.52
CA GLU A 2 14.47 -7.23 8.40
C GLU A 2 14.56 -8.62 7.75
N ASP A 3 13.61 -9.00 6.91
CA ASP A 3 13.61 -10.29 6.21
C ASP A 3 14.70 -10.31 5.13
N PRO A 4 15.69 -11.21 5.23
CA PRO A 4 16.78 -11.30 4.27
C PRO A 4 16.36 -11.71 2.86
N ARG A 5 15.17 -12.28 2.68
CA ARG A 5 14.61 -12.57 1.35
C ARG A 5 14.19 -11.31 0.62
N PHE A 6 13.72 -10.31 1.38
CA PHE A 6 13.35 -8.99 0.86
C PHE A 6 14.56 -8.04 0.84
N ASN A 7 15.36 -8.08 1.90
CA ASN A 7 16.60 -7.30 2.00
C ASN A 7 17.78 -8.11 1.44
N ALA A 8 17.90 -8.14 0.11
CA ALA A 8 18.96 -8.88 -0.59
C ALA A 8 20.34 -8.18 -0.58
N GLY A 9 20.55 -7.22 0.32
CA GLY A 9 21.81 -6.46 0.42
C GLY A 9 21.85 -5.20 -0.44
N GLU A 10 20.79 -4.91 -1.19
CA GLU A 10 20.66 -3.68 -1.97
C GLU A 10 20.62 -2.44 -1.06
N LYS A 11 21.29 -1.37 -1.47
CA LYS A 11 21.24 -0.10 -0.75
C LYS A 11 19.84 0.49 -0.84
N THR A 12 19.12 0.44 0.26
CA THR A 12 17.73 0.87 0.36
C THR A 12 17.64 2.22 1.06
N LEU A 13 17.02 3.18 0.40
CA LEU A 13 16.59 4.44 0.99
C LEU A 13 15.15 4.28 1.50
N LEU A 14 14.97 4.36 2.81
CA LEU A 14 13.67 4.37 3.45
C LEU A 14 13.24 5.83 3.68
N LEU A 15 12.20 6.25 2.96
CA LEU A 15 11.61 7.58 3.08
C LEU A 15 10.38 7.51 3.98
N LEU A 16 10.39 8.30 5.04
CA LEU A 16 9.28 8.42 5.97
C LEU A 16 8.59 9.76 5.75
N PHE A 17 7.35 9.73 5.26
CA PHE A 17 6.51 10.90 5.07
C PHE A 17 5.49 11.10 6.20
N GLU A 18 5.50 10.21 7.18
CA GLU A 18 4.74 10.28 8.40
C GLU A 18 5.61 9.80 9.55
N GLU A 19 5.70 10.58 10.62
CA GLU A 19 6.32 10.12 11.86
C GLU A 19 5.27 9.29 12.62
N GLY A 20 5.48 7.98 12.63
CA GLY A 20 4.67 7.02 13.39
C GLY A 20 5.04 6.99 14.87
N GLU A 21 4.32 6.19 15.64
CA GLU A 21 4.63 5.94 17.06
C GLU A 21 5.82 5.00 17.25
N GLU A 22 6.13 4.19 16.23
CA GLU A 22 7.20 3.21 16.23
C GLU A 22 8.47 3.79 15.61
N GLU A 23 9.60 3.63 16.31
CA GLU A 23 10.91 4.01 15.80
C GLU A 23 11.57 2.82 15.08
N TYR A 24 12.22 3.10 13.95
CA TYR A 24 12.96 2.08 13.21
C TYR A 24 14.34 1.86 13.82
N ASP A 25 14.60 0.67 14.36
CA ASP A 25 15.91 0.28 14.85
C ASP A 25 16.78 -0.27 13.71
N LEU A 26 17.69 0.57 13.21
CA LEU A 26 18.63 0.19 12.15
C LEU A 26 19.53 -0.99 12.49
N SER A 27 19.71 -1.30 13.79
CA SER A 27 20.55 -2.42 14.23
C SER A 27 19.92 -3.79 13.95
N THR A 28 18.61 -3.84 13.73
CA THR A 28 17.88 -5.07 13.41
C THR A 28 18.06 -5.50 11.95
N TYR A 29 18.52 -4.61 11.08
CA TYR A 29 18.67 -4.90 9.66
C TYR A 29 19.96 -5.66 9.36
N PRO A 30 19.88 -6.81 8.67
CA PRO A 30 20.98 -7.76 8.59
C PRO A 30 22.23 -7.24 7.87
N SER A 31 22.12 -6.20 7.04
CA SER A 31 23.21 -5.77 6.14
C SER A 31 23.66 -4.32 6.33
N GLN A 32 23.12 -3.57 7.29
CA GLN A 32 23.39 -2.13 7.47
C GLN A 32 23.29 -1.32 6.17
N ASN A 33 22.43 -1.74 5.26
CA ASN A 33 22.26 -1.20 3.92
C ASN A 33 21.02 -0.32 3.78
N VAL A 34 20.35 -0.01 4.90
CA VAL A 34 19.13 0.81 4.96
C VAL A 34 19.46 2.19 5.50
N TYR A 35 19.07 3.22 4.78
CA TYR A 35 19.26 4.62 5.12
C TYR A 35 17.89 5.27 5.28
N ILE A 36 17.63 5.93 6.40
CA ILE A 36 16.35 6.57 6.71
C ILE A 36 16.45 8.07 6.54
N GLU A 37 15.47 8.64 5.86
CA GLU A 37 15.26 10.09 5.78
C GLU A 37 13.78 10.42 6.02
N VAL A 38 13.53 11.38 6.89
CA VAL A 38 12.18 11.89 7.18
C VAL A 38 11.94 13.12 6.31
N LEU A 39 10.84 13.13 5.58
CA LEU A 39 10.52 14.18 4.61
C LEU A 39 9.05 14.61 4.76
N ASP A 40 8.77 15.84 4.43
CA ASP A 40 7.40 16.32 4.31
C ASP A 40 6.84 15.99 2.91
N GLN A 41 5.76 15.22 2.87
CA GLN A 41 5.12 14.80 1.63
C GLN A 41 4.63 15.96 0.77
N GLN A 42 4.25 17.10 1.38
CA GLN A 42 3.70 18.24 0.65
C GLN A 42 4.79 19.11 0.00
N THR A 43 5.98 19.17 0.61
CA THR A 43 7.03 20.11 0.22
C THR A 43 8.22 19.46 -0.46
N VAL A 44 8.41 18.14 -0.35
CA VAL A 44 9.52 17.42 -0.98
C VAL A 44 9.59 17.68 -2.48
N THR A 45 10.78 17.84 -2.99
CA THR A 45 11.04 18.12 -4.41
C THR A 45 11.78 16.98 -5.10
N THR A 46 11.60 16.84 -6.41
CA THR A 46 12.37 15.90 -7.25
C THR A 46 13.88 16.04 -7.05
N LYS A 47 14.36 17.28 -6.91
CA LYS A 47 15.80 17.56 -6.70
C LYS A 47 16.31 16.99 -5.37
N GLU A 48 15.52 17.10 -4.30
CA GLU A 48 15.87 16.52 -2.99
C GLU A 48 15.88 14.99 -3.07
N LEU A 49 14.89 14.37 -3.68
CA LEU A 49 14.84 12.92 -3.86
C LEU A 49 16.05 12.40 -4.64
N LEU A 50 16.44 13.07 -5.73
CA LEU A 50 17.64 12.73 -6.49
C LEU A 50 18.93 12.94 -5.70
N ALA A 51 19.00 13.99 -4.88
CA ALA A 51 20.15 14.26 -4.03
C ALA A 51 20.34 13.15 -2.97
N LEU A 52 19.25 12.70 -2.36
CA LEU A 52 19.25 11.59 -1.41
C LEU A 52 19.64 10.26 -2.06
N GLN A 53 19.06 9.95 -3.23
CA GLN A 53 19.45 8.76 -4.00
C GLN A 53 20.95 8.75 -4.26
N LYS A 54 21.50 9.88 -4.70
CA LYS A 54 22.94 10.02 -4.99
C LYS A 54 23.79 9.94 -3.72
N LYS A 55 23.36 10.59 -2.62
CA LYS A 55 24.05 10.60 -1.32
C LYS A 55 24.31 9.20 -0.81
N TYR A 56 23.27 8.37 -0.85
CA TYR A 56 23.31 6.99 -0.34
C TYR A 56 23.66 5.96 -1.41
N LYS A 57 23.74 6.37 -2.68
CA LYS A 57 23.87 5.46 -3.83
C LYS A 57 22.77 4.39 -3.79
N ALA A 58 21.54 4.83 -3.50
CA ALA A 58 20.41 3.93 -3.32
C ALA A 58 20.02 3.25 -4.62
N GLU A 59 19.85 1.93 -4.53
CA GLU A 59 19.41 1.05 -5.62
C GLU A 59 17.92 0.77 -5.55
N ARG A 60 17.35 0.91 -4.34
CA ARG A 60 15.93 0.75 -4.05
C ARG A 60 15.44 1.85 -3.11
N VAL A 61 14.21 2.24 -3.30
CA VAL A 61 13.50 3.15 -2.39
C VAL A 61 12.29 2.43 -1.82
N VAL A 62 12.11 2.53 -0.52
CA VAL A 62 10.87 2.17 0.18
C VAL A 62 10.31 3.45 0.78
N ALA A 63 9.05 3.74 0.56
CA ALA A 63 8.43 4.96 1.05
C ALA A 63 7.23 4.62 1.93
N GLU A 64 7.21 5.12 3.14
CA GLU A 64 6.05 5.13 4.02
C GLU A 64 5.32 6.46 3.85
N LEU A 65 4.11 6.39 3.28
CA LEU A 65 3.35 7.57 2.89
C LEU A 65 2.39 7.98 4.01
N ASN A 66 2.15 9.29 4.10
CA ASN A 66 1.19 9.82 5.06
C ASN A 66 -0.24 9.33 4.74
N GLY A 67 -0.86 8.68 5.73
CA GLY A 67 -2.20 8.11 5.63
C GLY A 67 -3.29 9.14 5.37
N MET A 68 -3.09 10.40 5.75
CA MET A 68 -4.06 11.49 5.64
C MET A 68 -3.89 12.38 4.40
N GLN A 69 -2.91 12.08 3.54
CA GLN A 69 -2.62 12.86 2.34
C GLN A 69 -2.87 12.06 1.07
N GLN A 70 -3.27 12.75 -0.01
CA GLN A 70 -3.35 12.15 -1.33
C GLN A 70 -1.96 11.87 -1.89
N VAL A 71 -1.84 10.78 -2.64
CA VAL A 71 -0.53 10.32 -3.14
C VAL A 71 -0.19 10.88 -4.53
N GLY A 72 -1.18 11.30 -5.31
CA GLY A 72 -0.99 11.74 -6.69
C GLY A 72 0.01 12.87 -6.85
N ASP A 73 -0.04 13.89 -6.00
CA ASP A 73 0.88 15.03 -6.05
C ASP A 73 2.34 14.62 -5.72
N LEU A 74 2.52 13.65 -4.85
CA LEU A 74 3.85 13.11 -4.54
C LEU A 74 4.42 12.34 -5.74
N TYR A 75 3.61 11.54 -6.41
CA TYR A 75 4.05 10.76 -7.59
C TYR A 75 4.52 11.66 -8.73
N MET A 76 3.90 12.83 -8.91
CA MET A 76 4.34 13.82 -9.88
C MET A 76 5.72 14.42 -9.58
N ARG A 77 6.21 14.26 -8.35
CA ARG A 77 7.54 14.73 -7.92
C ARG A 77 8.59 13.63 -7.91
N PHE A 78 8.21 12.38 -8.15
CA PHE A 78 9.19 11.31 -8.25
C PHE A 78 10.12 11.54 -9.44
N PRO A 79 11.42 11.24 -9.28
CA PRO A 79 12.36 11.32 -10.39
C PRO A 79 11.94 10.45 -11.57
N GLU A 80 12.19 10.91 -12.81
CA GLU A 80 11.82 10.17 -14.03
C GLU A 80 12.47 8.78 -14.13
N ASN A 81 13.61 8.58 -13.45
CA ASN A 81 14.29 7.28 -13.40
C ASN A 81 13.76 6.35 -12.29
N TRP A 82 12.73 6.77 -11.54
CA TRP A 82 12.06 5.90 -10.57
C TRP A 82 10.84 5.26 -11.20
N ALA A 83 10.61 4.00 -10.85
CA ALA A 83 9.39 3.27 -11.19
C ALA A 83 8.76 2.72 -9.93
N ILE A 84 7.45 2.92 -9.77
CA ILE A 84 6.70 2.31 -8.68
C ILE A 84 6.55 0.83 -9.01
N ALA A 85 7.29 -0.02 -8.30
CA ALA A 85 7.24 -1.46 -8.49
C ALA A 85 6.06 -2.10 -7.75
N GLN A 86 5.73 -1.58 -6.58
CA GLN A 86 4.63 -2.08 -5.75
C GLN A 86 4.08 -0.97 -4.86
N GLU A 87 2.77 -0.95 -4.71
CA GLU A 87 2.05 -0.10 -3.76
C GLU A 87 1.16 -0.97 -2.88
N ILE A 88 1.32 -0.86 -1.57
CA ILE A 88 0.56 -1.62 -0.58
C ILE A 88 -0.14 -0.63 0.35
N MET A 89 -1.44 -0.80 0.53
CA MET A 89 -2.20 -0.07 1.54
C MET A 89 -2.36 -0.93 2.79
N PHE A 90 -1.98 -0.39 3.94
CA PHE A 90 -2.32 -0.97 5.24
C PHE A 90 -3.56 -0.27 5.80
N ALA A 91 -4.55 -1.04 6.20
CA ALA A 91 -5.83 -0.55 6.68
C ALA A 91 -6.19 -1.21 8.01
N ASP A 92 -6.29 -0.40 9.05
CA ASP A 92 -6.73 -0.87 10.37
C ASP A 92 -8.20 -1.30 10.32
N SER A 93 -8.47 -2.60 10.49
CA SER A 93 -9.81 -3.18 10.42
C SER A 93 -10.79 -2.60 11.43
N THR A 94 -10.29 -2.06 12.55
CA THR A 94 -11.11 -1.49 13.61
C THR A 94 -11.65 -0.11 13.26
N THR A 95 -10.97 0.61 12.36
CA THR A 95 -11.27 2.02 12.07
C THR A 95 -11.61 2.29 10.60
N ILE A 96 -11.14 1.47 9.66
CA ILE A 96 -11.23 1.75 8.22
C ILE A 96 -12.66 1.97 7.72
N MET A 97 -13.66 1.27 8.27
CA MET A 97 -15.05 1.43 7.86
C MET A 97 -15.61 2.80 8.26
N ALA A 98 -15.29 3.26 9.47
CA ALA A 98 -15.65 4.62 9.92
C ALA A 98 -14.87 5.68 9.13
N PHE A 99 -13.61 5.41 8.84
CA PHE A 99 -12.76 6.29 8.03
C PHE A 99 -13.30 6.42 6.59
N ASN A 100 -13.68 5.31 5.96
CA ASN A 100 -14.31 5.31 4.65
C ASN A 100 -15.66 6.06 4.64
N ALA A 101 -16.44 5.96 5.70
CA ALA A 101 -17.73 6.69 5.80
C ALA A 101 -17.54 8.22 5.82
N ASN A 102 -16.46 8.71 6.44
CA ASN A 102 -16.19 10.14 6.61
C ASN A 102 -15.25 10.72 5.54
N MET A 103 -14.31 9.92 5.01
CA MET A 103 -13.25 10.36 4.11
C MET A 103 -13.12 9.43 2.88
N ARG A 104 -14.27 9.09 2.29
CA ARG A 104 -14.35 8.11 1.19
C ARG A 104 -13.38 8.39 0.05
N ASN A 105 -13.25 9.64 -0.37
CA ASN A 105 -12.39 9.99 -1.50
C ASN A 105 -10.93 9.66 -1.23
N LEU A 106 -10.45 9.89 -0.01
CA LEU A 106 -9.08 9.58 0.39
C LEU A 106 -8.84 8.07 0.43
N VAL A 107 -9.80 7.31 0.98
CA VAL A 107 -9.72 5.83 1.04
C VAL A 107 -9.72 5.24 -0.37
N MET A 108 -10.60 5.72 -1.25
CA MET A 108 -10.68 5.25 -2.64
C MET A 108 -9.41 5.60 -3.43
N ASP A 109 -8.85 6.80 -3.26
CA ASP A 109 -7.60 7.22 -3.90
C ASP A 109 -6.47 6.21 -3.62
N LYS A 110 -6.31 5.82 -2.36
CA LYS A 110 -5.31 4.83 -1.95
C LYS A 110 -5.59 3.42 -2.46
N LEU A 111 -6.83 2.97 -2.38
CA LEU A 111 -7.21 1.62 -2.83
C LEU A 111 -7.10 1.44 -4.34
N VAL A 112 -7.40 2.49 -5.12
CA VAL A 112 -7.33 2.41 -6.59
C VAL A 112 -5.89 2.25 -7.08
N GLY A 113 -4.92 2.89 -6.41
CA GLY A 113 -3.50 2.80 -6.74
C GLY A 113 -2.84 1.50 -6.26
N ALA A 114 -3.34 0.92 -5.18
CA ALA A 114 -2.69 -0.21 -4.54
C ALA A 114 -2.83 -1.52 -5.34
N GLN A 115 -1.75 -2.28 -5.45
CA GLN A 115 -1.76 -3.67 -5.90
C GLN A 115 -2.26 -4.61 -4.80
N MET A 116 -2.02 -4.27 -3.53
CA MET A 116 -2.47 -5.06 -2.37
C MET A 116 -3.02 -4.15 -1.29
N VAL A 117 -4.06 -4.60 -0.61
CA VAL A 117 -4.51 -4.05 0.67
C VAL A 117 -4.35 -5.09 1.76
N VAL A 118 -3.76 -4.68 2.88
CA VAL A 118 -3.65 -5.49 4.10
C VAL A 118 -4.61 -4.91 5.13
N PHE A 119 -5.66 -5.67 5.46
CA PHE A 119 -6.51 -5.36 6.59
C PHE A 119 -5.91 -6.00 7.83
N ASN A 120 -5.30 -5.19 8.69
CA ASN A 120 -4.64 -5.67 9.90
C ASN A 120 -5.52 -5.59 11.15
N ARG A 121 -5.04 -6.14 12.26
CA ARG A 121 -5.73 -6.15 13.56
C ARG A 121 -7.09 -6.83 13.55
N LEU A 122 -7.28 -7.81 12.65
CA LEU A 122 -8.50 -8.61 12.62
C LEU A 122 -8.51 -9.66 13.73
N GLU A 123 -9.69 -9.89 14.30
CA GLU A 123 -9.89 -11.03 15.20
C GLU A 123 -10.28 -12.27 14.40
N LYS A 124 -9.78 -13.46 14.82
CA LYS A 124 -10.18 -14.70 14.18
C LYS A 124 -11.70 -14.94 14.29
N GLY A 125 -12.31 -15.26 13.15
CA GLY A 125 -13.74 -15.44 13.04
C GLY A 125 -14.54 -14.15 12.82
N GLN A 126 -13.88 -13.00 12.75
CA GLN A 126 -14.52 -11.75 12.36
C GLN A 126 -15.04 -11.85 10.92
N ASP A 127 -16.21 -11.25 10.66
CA ASP A 127 -16.75 -11.15 9.30
C ASP A 127 -15.87 -10.24 8.42
N VAL A 128 -15.25 -10.83 7.42
CA VAL A 128 -14.35 -10.10 6.49
C VAL A 128 -15.09 -9.53 5.26
N MET A 129 -16.37 -9.87 5.08
CA MET A 129 -17.16 -9.40 3.93
C MET A 129 -17.21 -7.88 3.75
N PRO A 130 -17.31 -7.07 4.81
CA PRO A 130 -17.26 -5.60 4.67
C PRO A 130 -15.95 -5.11 4.05
N PHE A 131 -14.81 -5.68 4.44
CA PHE A 131 -13.48 -5.32 3.93
C PHE A 131 -13.30 -5.78 2.48
N HIS A 132 -13.73 -7.00 2.17
CA HIS A 132 -13.78 -7.49 0.80
C HIS A 132 -14.57 -6.53 -0.11
N LYS A 133 -15.79 -6.16 0.27
CA LYS A 133 -16.62 -5.23 -0.50
C LYS A 133 -15.98 -3.85 -0.64
N LEU A 134 -15.31 -3.35 0.39
CA LEU A 134 -14.61 -2.07 0.34
C LEU A 134 -13.50 -2.10 -0.72
N ALA A 135 -12.64 -3.11 -0.68
CA ALA A 135 -11.55 -3.27 -1.63
C ALA A 135 -12.07 -3.47 -3.07
N ARG A 136 -13.07 -4.33 -3.26
CA ARG A 136 -13.66 -4.62 -4.57
C ARG A 136 -14.43 -3.44 -5.17
N ALA A 137 -14.94 -2.53 -4.33
CA ALA A 137 -15.53 -1.28 -4.80
C ALA A 137 -14.51 -0.33 -5.45
N ALA A 138 -13.24 -0.43 -5.05
CA ALA A 138 -12.16 0.37 -5.64
C ALA A 138 -11.53 -0.34 -6.86
N SER A 139 -11.21 -1.63 -6.72
CA SER A 139 -10.56 -2.41 -7.79
C SER A 139 -10.86 -3.91 -7.66
N ARG A 140 -11.24 -4.53 -8.79
CA ARG A 140 -11.41 -5.99 -8.86
C ARG A 140 -10.08 -6.76 -8.87
N LYS A 141 -8.96 -6.06 -9.12
CA LYS A 141 -7.64 -6.68 -9.30
C LYS A 141 -6.76 -6.59 -8.06
N ILE A 142 -7.19 -5.81 -7.06
CA ILE A 142 -6.40 -5.64 -5.85
C ILE A 142 -6.32 -6.96 -5.07
N ASP A 143 -5.13 -7.34 -4.65
CA ASP A 143 -4.95 -8.46 -3.74
C ASP A 143 -5.37 -8.02 -2.33
N ILE A 144 -6.10 -8.89 -1.63
CA ILE A 144 -6.58 -8.61 -0.28
C ILE A 144 -5.93 -9.62 0.67
N LEU A 145 -5.25 -9.11 1.68
CA LEU A 145 -4.65 -9.89 2.75
C LEU A 145 -5.30 -9.50 4.08
N TYR A 146 -5.70 -10.48 4.85
CA TYR A 146 -6.18 -10.35 6.22
C TYR A 146 -5.06 -10.71 7.18
N ASP A 147 -4.71 -9.79 8.09
CA ASP A 147 -3.68 -9.97 9.10
C ASP A 147 -4.33 -9.97 10.49
N TYR A 148 -4.24 -11.11 11.16
CA TYR A 148 -4.94 -11.37 12.41
C TYR A 148 -4.08 -11.08 13.62
N THR A 149 -4.73 -10.70 14.72
CA THR A 149 -4.08 -10.42 16.01
C THR A 149 -3.33 -11.61 16.60
N ASP A 150 -3.65 -12.84 16.15
CA ASP A 150 -2.94 -14.07 16.54
C ASP A 150 -1.62 -14.29 15.76
N GLY A 151 -1.24 -13.36 14.89
CA GLY A 151 -0.04 -13.42 14.06
C GLY A 151 -0.17 -14.25 12.80
N THR A 152 -1.38 -14.73 12.47
CA THR A 152 -1.63 -15.44 11.22
C THR A 152 -2.12 -14.49 10.12
N THR A 153 -1.85 -14.84 8.86
CA THR A 153 -2.33 -14.08 7.70
C THR A 153 -3.08 -15.00 6.72
N GLU A 154 -4.04 -14.45 6.00
CA GLU A 154 -4.84 -15.19 5.05
C GLU A 154 -5.20 -14.32 3.85
N PHE A 155 -4.98 -14.83 2.62
CA PHE A 155 -5.48 -14.15 1.43
C PHE A 155 -6.99 -14.34 1.28
N ASP A 156 -7.64 -13.31 0.77
CA ASP A 156 -9.07 -13.33 0.48
C ASP A 156 -9.42 -14.44 -0.53
N GLN A 157 -10.36 -15.29 -0.17
CA GLN A 157 -10.85 -16.40 -1.00
C GLN A 157 -12.28 -16.16 -1.49
N ILE A 158 -12.88 -15.01 -1.18
CA ILE A 158 -14.24 -14.67 -1.57
C ILE A 158 -14.27 -14.45 -3.08
N GLN A 159 -15.15 -15.18 -3.75
CA GLN A 159 -15.37 -15.01 -5.18
C GLN A 159 -16.52 -14.04 -5.43
N ASP A 160 -16.24 -12.97 -6.15
CA ASP A 160 -17.27 -12.08 -6.65
C ASP A 160 -18.04 -12.76 -7.78
N PRO A 161 -19.36 -12.59 -7.84
CA PRO A 161 -20.12 -13.00 -9.02
C PRO A 161 -19.58 -12.22 -10.25
N LEU A 162 -19.54 -12.89 -11.38
CA LEU A 162 -19.21 -12.23 -12.63
C LEU A 162 -20.20 -11.07 -12.87
N PRO A 163 -19.73 -9.92 -13.36
CA PRO A 163 -20.60 -8.75 -13.60
C PRO A 163 -21.61 -8.98 -14.73
N PHE A 164 -21.46 -10.08 -15.46
CA PHE A 164 -22.30 -10.50 -16.57
C PHE A 164 -22.36 -12.03 -16.60
N ASP A 165 -23.42 -12.57 -17.15
CA ASP A 165 -23.50 -13.99 -17.45
C ASP A 165 -22.61 -14.30 -18.66
N ILE A 166 -21.54 -15.09 -18.45
CA ILE A 166 -20.59 -15.46 -19.50
C ILE A 166 -21.25 -16.32 -20.60
N ASN A 167 -22.39 -16.95 -20.30
CA ASN A 167 -23.15 -17.75 -21.24
C ASN A 167 -24.26 -16.98 -21.93
N ALA A 168 -24.54 -15.75 -21.49
CA ALA A 168 -25.52 -14.90 -22.14
C ALA A 168 -24.93 -14.20 -23.38
N PRO A 169 -25.70 -13.96 -24.44
CA PRO A 169 -25.22 -13.19 -25.57
C PRO A 169 -24.93 -11.75 -25.15
N ILE A 170 -23.80 -11.22 -25.64
CA ILE A 170 -23.38 -9.83 -25.37
C ILE A 170 -24.36 -8.83 -26.02
N VAL A 171 -24.95 -9.23 -27.13
CA VAL A 171 -25.95 -8.47 -27.87
C VAL A 171 -27.10 -9.40 -28.23
N GLU A 172 -28.29 -9.05 -27.81
CA GLU A 172 -29.53 -9.70 -28.21
C GLU A 172 -30.28 -8.79 -29.21
N ILE A 173 -30.50 -9.31 -30.42
CA ILE A 173 -31.32 -8.62 -31.40
C ILE A 173 -32.77 -9.07 -31.17
N LYS A 174 -33.61 -8.13 -30.78
CA LYS A 174 -35.07 -8.37 -30.66
C LYS A 174 -35.73 -7.99 -31.96
N ASP A 175 -36.52 -8.93 -32.50
CA ASP A 175 -37.38 -8.69 -33.67
C ASP A 175 -38.52 -7.71 -33.37
#